data_58ca9b8008843bc945081efb164acf81
#
_entry.id   58ca9b8008843bc945081efb164acf81
#
_cell.length_a   1.000
_cell.length_b   1.000
_cell.length_c   1.000
_cell.angle_alpha   90.00
_cell.angle_beta   90.00
_cell.angle_gamma   90.00
#
_symmetry.space_group_name_H-M   'P 1'
#
loop_
_entity.id
_entity.type
_entity.pdbx_description
1 polymer ?
#
loop_
_entity_poly.entity_id
_entity_poly.type
_entity_poly.pdbx_seq_one_letter_code
_entity_poly.pdbx_strand_id
1 'polypeptide(L)'
;MDVKKFYEEIGGSYANAVAIMMNDALIARMLSKFIKGDAVEQLISSYEQKDYRAVFAASHSLKGVAGNLALTPIFDLASSITEATRNDDGVDLDKEIGELKKAYGLIQEKHSQYIAQ
;
A
#
# COMPACT_ATOMS: atom_id res chain seq x y z
N MET A 1 17.21 -6.89 11.49
CA MET A 1 15.90 -6.90 10.83
C MET A 1 14.83 -7.31 11.83
N ASP A 2 13.75 -6.55 11.90
CA ASP A 2 12.65 -6.82 12.83
C ASP A 2 11.30 -6.63 12.11
N VAL A 3 10.88 -7.66 11.40
CA VAL A 3 9.67 -7.63 10.59
C VAL A 3 8.42 -7.45 11.45
N LYS A 4 8.35 -8.11 12.60
CA LYS A 4 7.21 -7.98 13.51
C LYS A 4 7.02 -6.54 13.98
N LYS A 5 8.11 -5.91 14.40
CA LYS A 5 8.09 -4.51 14.85
C LYS A 5 7.66 -3.56 13.73
N PHE A 6 8.14 -3.81 12.52
CA PHE A 6 7.71 -3.06 11.34
C PHE A 6 6.17 -3.05 11.25
N TYR A 7 5.56 -4.24 11.30
CA TYR A 7 4.10 -4.35 11.19
C TYR A 7 3.38 -3.68 12.35
N GLU A 8 3.90 -3.82 13.54
CA GLU A 8 3.30 -3.17 14.72
C GLU A 8 3.25 -1.65 14.54
N GLU A 9 4.32 -1.06 14.00
CA GLU A 9 4.43 0.39 13.89
C GLU A 9 3.72 0.98 12.67
N ILE A 10 3.43 0.18 11.64
CA ILE A 10 2.69 0.68 10.49
C ILE A 10 1.19 0.33 10.55
N GLY A 11 0.75 -0.34 11.59
CA GLY A 11 -0.65 -0.74 11.72
C GLY A 11 -1.08 -1.88 10.82
N GLY A 12 -0.11 -2.68 10.34
CA GLY A 12 -0.39 -3.87 9.53
C GLY A 12 -0.60 -5.11 10.39
N SER A 13 -0.70 -6.27 9.74
CA SER A 13 -0.90 -7.54 10.43
C SER A 13 0.26 -8.50 10.16
N TYR A 14 1.16 -8.60 11.13
CA TYR A 14 2.27 -9.55 11.06
C TYR A 14 1.74 -11.00 10.95
N ALA A 15 0.71 -11.33 11.74
CA ALA A 15 0.13 -12.67 11.71
C ALA A 15 -0.38 -13.04 10.31
N ASN A 16 -1.06 -12.11 9.63
CA ASN A 16 -1.55 -12.35 8.28
C ASN A 16 -0.40 -12.47 7.28
N ALA A 17 0.63 -11.63 7.41
CA ALA A 17 1.80 -11.69 6.54
C ALA A 17 2.49 -13.05 6.65
N VAL A 18 2.68 -13.55 7.86
CA VAL A 18 3.29 -14.87 8.10
C VAL A 18 2.40 -15.98 7.55
N ALA A 19 1.08 -15.88 7.73
CA ALA A 19 0.15 -16.87 7.23
C ALA A 19 0.22 -17.00 5.69
N ILE A 20 0.46 -15.89 5.00
CA ILE A 20 0.53 -15.88 3.53
C ILE A 20 1.95 -16.26 3.04
N MET A 21 2.98 -15.67 3.63
CA MET A 21 4.35 -15.77 3.11
C MET A 21 5.26 -16.73 3.86
N MET A 22 4.83 -17.21 5.00
CA MET A 22 5.47 -18.29 5.77
C MET A 22 6.72 -17.88 6.57
N ASN A 23 7.54 -16.93 6.10
CA ASN A 23 8.76 -16.57 6.83
C ASN A 23 9.13 -15.10 6.66
N ASP A 24 9.90 -14.57 7.62
CA ASP A 24 10.31 -13.16 7.66
C ASP A 24 11.22 -12.78 6.50
N ALA A 25 12.08 -13.68 6.04
CA ALA A 25 13.00 -13.36 4.94
C ALA A 25 12.22 -13.08 3.64
N LEU A 26 11.19 -13.87 3.35
CA LEU A 26 10.37 -13.64 2.17
C LEU A 26 9.55 -12.36 2.32
N ILE A 27 8.98 -12.13 3.51
CA ILE A 27 8.23 -10.89 3.78
C ILE A 27 9.13 -9.68 3.54
N ALA A 28 10.33 -9.67 4.11
CA ALA A 28 11.28 -8.56 3.96
C ALA A 28 11.62 -8.32 2.49
N ARG A 29 11.86 -9.37 1.73
CA ARG A 29 12.17 -9.27 0.29
C ARG A 29 11.01 -8.67 -0.49
N MET A 30 9.78 -9.10 -0.20
CA MET A 30 8.60 -8.58 -0.90
C MET A 30 8.29 -7.15 -0.49
N LEU A 31 8.51 -6.78 0.77
CA LEU A 31 8.37 -5.40 1.22
C LEU A 31 9.38 -4.49 0.50
N SER A 32 10.63 -4.93 0.37
CA SER A 32 11.66 -4.18 -0.33
C SER A 32 11.29 -3.99 -1.81
N LYS A 33 10.75 -5.02 -2.43
CA LYS A 33 10.28 -4.95 -3.82
C LYS A 33 9.14 -3.93 -3.96
N PHE A 34 8.21 -3.94 -3.02
CA PHE A 34 7.10 -2.97 -2.99
C PHE A 34 7.61 -1.54 -2.87
N ILE A 35 8.56 -1.30 -1.96
CA ILE A 35 9.14 0.03 -1.74
C ILE A 35 9.92 0.52 -2.97
N LYS A 36 10.62 -0.37 -3.66
CA LYS A 36 11.39 -0.01 -4.87
C LYS A 36 10.50 0.20 -6.10
N GLY A 37 9.29 -0.32 -6.08
CA GLY A 37 8.32 -0.13 -7.16
C GLY A 37 7.67 1.24 -7.10
N ASP A 38 6.73 1.46 -8.00
CA ASP A 38 6.05 2.75 -8.16
C ASP A 38 4.53 2.65 -8.06
N ALA A 39 4.01 1.59 -7.45
CA ALA A 39 2.57 1.34 -7.41
C ALA A 39 1.77 2.49 -6.77
N VAL A 40 2.26 3.00 -5.64
CA VAL A 40 1.59 4.10 -4.94
C VAL A 40 1.72 5.40 -5.72
N GLU A 41 2.91 5.70 -6.21
CA GLU A 41 3.18 6.91 -7.00
C GLU A 41 2.33 6.95 -8.27
N GLN A 42 2.13 5.81 -8.93
CA GLN A 42 1.30 5.73 -10.13
C GLN A 42 -0.16 6.03 -9.85
N LEU A 43 -0.68 5.54 -8.73
CA LEU A 43 -2.05 5.84 -8.32
C LEU A 43 -2.21 7.34 -8.07
N ILE A 44 -1.29 7.94 -7.33
CA ILE A 44 -1.31 9.37 -7.02
C ILE A 44 -1.22 10.21 -8.30
N SER A 45 -0.29 9.87 -9.18
CA SER A 45 -0.12 10.57 -10.46
C SER A 45 -1.38 10.49 -11.32
N SER A 46 -2.00 9.33 -11.40
CA SER A 46 -3.25 9.15 -12.15
C SER A 46 -4.36 10.05 -11.62
N TYR A 47 -4.46 10.15 -10.29
CA TYR A 47 -5.46 11.04 -9.68
C TYR A 47 -5.17 12.50 -9.98
N GLU A 48 -3.91 12.92 -9.90
CA GLU A 48 -3.51 14.28 -10.22
C GLU A 48 -3.84 14.67 -11.67
N GLN A 49 -3.77 13.70 -12.57
CA GLN A 49 -4.14 13.89 -13.97
C GLN A 49 -5.63 13.75 -14.23
N LYS A 50 -6.42 13.48 -13.21
CA LYS A 50 -7.87 13.27 -13.30
C LYS A 50 -8.24 12.12 -14.24
N ASP A 51 -7.36 11.12 -14.34
CA ASP A 51 -7.59 9.92 -15.13
C ASP A 51 -8.19 8.84 -14.21
N TYR A 52 -9.50 8.90 -14.04
CA TYR A 52 -10.20 8.05 -13.06
C TYR A 52 -10.22 6.58 -13.45
N ARG A 53 -10.15 6.26 -14.72
CA ARG A 53 -9.99 4.88 -15.17
C ARG A 53 -8.64 4.33 -14.74
N ALA A 54 -7.58 5.11 -14.88
CA ALA A 54 -6.25 4.73 -14.43
C ALA A 54 -6.19 4.63 -12.91
N VAL A 55 -6.89 5.52 -12.18
CA VAL A 55 -7.01 5.43 -10.72
C VAL A 55 -7.65 4.13 -10.31
N PHE A 56 -8.73 3.73 -10.97
CA PHE A 56 -9.40 2.46 -10.68
C PHE A 56 -8.45 1.28 -10.87
N ALA A 57 -7.77 1.22 -12.01
CA ALA A 57 -6.84 0.12 -12.32
C ALA A 57 -5.68 0.07 -11.32
N ALA A 58 -5.09 1.22 -11.01
CA ALA A 58 -3.96 1.31 -10.09
C ALA A 58 -4.36 0.93 -8.66
N SER A 59 -5.51 1.41 -8.18
CA SER A 59 -5.98 1.10 -6.83
C SER A 59 -6.38 -0.35 -6.70
N HIS A 60 -6.98 -0.93 -7.74
CA HIS A 60 -7.34 -2.35 -7.75
C HIS A 60 -6.09 -3.24 -7.63
N SER A 61 -5.05 -2.92 -8.42
CA SER A 61 -3.75 -3.59 -8.33
C SER A 61 -3.11 -3.44 -6.96
N LEU A 62 -3.10 -2.22 -6.43
CA LEU A 62 -2.50 -1.91 -5.12
C LEU A 62 -3.23 -2.67 -4.00
N LYS A 63 -4.54 -2.78 -4.09
CA LYS A 63 -5.34 -3.53 -3.13
C LYS A 63 -4.85 -4.99 -3.03
N GLY A 64 -4.62 -5.63 -4.18
CA GLY A 64 -4.11 -7.00 -4.22
C GLY A 64 -2.75 -7.14 -3.57
N VAL A 65 -1.82 -6.25 -3.92
CA VAL A 65 -0.46 -6.27 -3.36
C VAL A 65 -0.49 -6.02 -1.85
N ALA A 66 -1.23 -4.99 -1.41
CA ALA A 66 -1.33 -4.66 0.00
C ALA A 66 -2.00 -5.75 0.82
N GLY A 67 -2.97 -6.45 0.24
CA GLY A 67 -3.61 -7.60 0.88
C GLY A 67 -2.63 -8.73 1.11
N ASN A 68 -1.84 -9.07 0.09
CA ASN A 68 -0.83 -10.14 0.20
C ASN A 68 0.28 -9.80 1.19
N LEU A 69 0.63 -8.52 1.30
CA LEU A 69 1.65 -8.05 2.24
C LEU A 69 1.08 -7.68 3.61
N ALA A 70 -0.24 -7.81 3.79
CA ALA A 70 -0.93 -7.46 5.05
C ALA A 70 -0.64 -6.01 5.49
N LEU A 71 -0.52 -5.10 4.52
CA LEU A 71 -0.35 -3.66 4.76
C LEU A 71 -1.74 -3.04 4.91
N THR A 72 -2.36 -3.27 6.05
CA THR A 72 -3.77 -2.98 6.31
C THR A 72 -4.18 -1.53 5.97
N PRO A 73 -3.41 -0.49 6.38
CA PRO A 73 -3.80 0.87 6.03
C PRO A 73 -3.84 1.12 4.52
N ILE A 74 -2.86 0.58 3.78
CA ILE A 74 -2.82 0.71 2.32
C ILE A 74 -3.98 -0.08 1.69
N PHE A 75 -4.23 -1.29 2.19
CA PHE A 75 -5.32 -2.14 1.70
C PHE A 75 -6.67 -1.44 1.84
N ASP A 76 -6.94 -0.86 3.02
CA ASP A 76 -8.21 -0.20 3.28
C ASP A 76 -8.41 1.02 2.38
N LEU A 77 -7.36 1.84 2.21
CA LEU A 77 -7.41 3.02 1.35
C LEU A 77 -7.59 2.62 -0.12
N ALA A 78 -6.82 1.64 -0.58
CA ALA A 78 -6.91 1.15 -1.96
C ALA A 78 -8.31 0.59 -2.23
N SER A 79 -8.90 -0.13 -1.27
CA SER A 79 -10.26 -0.66 -1.39
C SER A 79 -11.29 0.45 -1.55
N SER A 80 -11.20 1.49 -0.71
CA SER A 80 -12.11 2.64 -0.78
C SER A 80 -11.98 3.38 -2.09
N ILE A 81 -10.75 3.60 -2.55
CA ILE A 81 -10.50 4.30 -3.81
C ILE A 81 -11.02 3.48 -5.00
N THR A 82 -10.82 2.16 -4.97
CA THR A 82 -11.31 1.27 -6.02
C THR A 82 -12.83 1.37 -6.14
N GLU A 83 -13.54 1.29 -5.00
CA GLU A 83 -15.00 1.37 -5.01
C GLU A 83 -15.48 2.73 -5.50
N ALA A 84 -14.84 3.81 -5.07
CA ALA A 84 -15.23 5.17 -5.45
C ALA A 84 -15.05 5.44 -6.96
N THR A 85 -14.13 4.74 -7.62
CA THR A 85 -13.82 4.96 -9.03
C THR A 85 -14.33 3.84 -9.96
N ARG A 86 -15.11 2.92 -9.44
CA ARG A 86 -15.59 1.74 -10.19
C ARG A 86 -16.34 2.11 -11.47
N ASN A 87 -17.10 3.19 -11.45
CA ASN A 87 -17.92 3.63 -12.61
C ASN A 87 -17.23 4.70 -13.46
N ASP A 88 -15.93 4.90 -13.28
CA ASP A 88 -15.15 5.89 -14.03
C ASP A 88 -15.70 7.32 -13.89
N ASP A 89 -16.37 7.60 -12.79
CA ASP A 89 -16.92 8.93 -12.51
C ASP A 89 -15.89 9.79 -11.79
N GLY A 90 -15.87 11.08 -12.11
CA GLY A 90 -15.01 12.02 -11.40
C GLY A 90 -15.46 12.15 -9.96
N VAL A 91 -14.56 11.85 -9.02
CA VAL A 91 -14.82 11.97 -7.58
C VAL A 91 -13.68 12.69 -6.89
N ASP A 92 -14.00 13.37 -5.79
CA ASP A 92 -12.99 14.01 -4.96
C ASP A 92 -12.40 12.99 -4.00
N LEU A 93 -11.15 12.65 -4.21
CA LEU A 93 -10.41 11.70 -3.39
C LEU A 93 -9.25 12.37 -2.65
N ASP A 94 -9.29 13.69 -2.49
CA ASP A 94 -8.19 14.42 -1.85
C ASP A 94 -7.88 13.89 -0.46
N LYS A 95 -8.90 13.55 0.33
CA LYS A 95 -8.71 13.00 1.66
C LYS A 95 -8.02 11.64 1.61
N GLU A 96 -8.52 10.74 0.79
CA GLU A 96 -7.99 9.37 0.67
C GLU A 96 -6.57 9.39 0.11
N ILE A 97 -6.32 10.23 -0.88
CA ILE A 97 -4.97 10.39 -1.46
C ILE A 97 -4.01 10.96 -0.42
N GLY A 98 -4.44 11.95 0.37
CA GLY A 98 -3.63 12.51 1.46
C GLY A 98 -3.28 11.45 2.50
N GLU A 99 -4.25 10.63 2.89
CA GLU A 99 -4.04 9.53 3.84
C GLU A 99 -3.11 8.46 3.25
N LEU A 100 -3.23 8.19 1.95
CA LEU A 100 -2.37 7.23 1.27
C LEU A 100 -0.91 7.70 1.28
N LYS A 101 -0.67 8.98 1.00
CA LYS A 101 0.67 9.56 1.07
C LYS A 101 1.27 9.40 2.46
N LYS A 102 0.49 9.67 3.50
CA LYS A 102 0.94 9.54 4.90
C LYS A 102 1.26 8.09 5.24
N ALA A 103 0.36 7.18 4.91
CA ALA A 103 0.55 5.76 5.21
C ALA A 103 1.77 5.21 4.50
N TYR A 104 1.96 5.55 3.23
CA TYR A 104 3.12 5.09 2.47
C TYR A 104 4.42 5.69 2.99
N GLY A 105 4.41 6.98 3.35
CA GLY A 105 5.57 7.63 3.96
C GLY A 105 6.00 6.94 5.25
N LEU A 106 5.05 6.56 6.08
CA LEU A 106 5.35 5.81 7.31
C LEU A 106 5.94 4.43 6.99
N ILE A 107 5.40 3.74 6.00
CA ILE A 107 5.91 2.43 5.58
C ILE A 107 7.35 2.56 5.09
N GLN A 108 7.66 3.58 4.28
CA GLN A 108 9.02 3.84 3.80
C GLN A 108 9.98 4.10 4.96
N GLU A 109 9.56 4.93 5.92
CA GLU A 109 10.35 5.24 7.10
C GLU A 109 10.65 3.99 7.92
N LYS A 110 9.64 3.20 8.23
CA LYS A 110 9.81 2.00 9.05
C LYS A 110 10.53 0.89 8.31
N HIS A 111 10.37 0.81 7.00
CA HIS A 111 11.15 -0.11 6.17
C HIS A 111 12.65 0.20 6.30
N SER A 112 13.03 1.47 6.18
CA SER A 112 14.43 1.88 6.38
C SER A 112 14.93 1.54 7.77
N GLN A 113 14.09 1.72 8.78
CA GLN A 113 14.46 1.51 10.17
C GLN A 113 14.61 0.03 10.54
N TYR A 114 13.69 -0.81 10.10
CA TYR A 114 13.59 -2.20 10.59
C TYR A 114 13.94 -3.27 9.56
N ILE A 115 13.85 -2.99 8.28
CA ILE A 115 14.00 -4.01 7.22
C ILE A 115 15.28 -3.78 6.40
N ALA A 116 15.48 -2.58 5.86
CA ALA A 116 16.60 -2.25 4.97
C ALA A 116 17.80 -1.80 5.77
N GLN A 117 18.39 -2.72 6.52
CA GLN A 117 19.59 -2.43 7.35
C GLN A 117 20.84 -3.00 6.74
#